data_89a6ee8d6aad3b4904bac9d6cc560856
#
_entry.id   89a6ee8d6aad3b4904bac9d6cc560856
#
_cell.length_a   1.000
_cell.length_b   1.000
_cell.length_c   1.000
_cell.angle_alpha   90.00
_cell.angle_beta   90.00
_cell.angle_gamma   90.00
#
_symmetry.space_group_name_H-M   'P 1'
#
loop_
_entity.id
_entity.type
_entity.pdbx_description
1 polymer ?
#
loop_
_entity_poly.entity_id
_entity_poly.type
_entity_poly.pdbx_seq_one_letter_code
_entity_poly.pdbx_strand_id
1 'polypeptide(L)'
;SALMASPHAFGQAIPQALQQQGSTEASIKEKRNAWTVGVAGGLMSGSYMTFADELAKALDDGDNLRVLPLVTYGAASNIDDLLYLRGVDVAVTQSDVFEYFKNERKIWNLQNRVHYIIRLPVSEVHILARRDIRTIEDLRGKKVSFGPAGAGSSLTGTLIFQRLGIQVEQANIDTSQGLAKLRSGEIDALVRLVSKPIDFFSKIPADANLHLLSIPFSKKFADYY
;
A
#
# COMPACT_ATOMS: atom_id res chain seq x y z
N SER A 1 50.43 22.39 57.68
CA SER A 1 50.78 21.51 56.54
C SER A 1 49.54 21.21 55.78
N ALA A 2 49.31 21.90 54.69
CA ALA A 2 48.20 21.62 53.75
C ALA A 2 48.80 20.90 52.54
N LEU A 3 48.38 19.63 52.31
CA LEU A 3 48.64 18.91 51.06
C LEU A 3 47.59 19.38 50.05
N MET A 4 48.03 20.00 48.98
CA MET A 4 47.26 20.27 47.81
C MET A 4 47.38 19.04 46.87
N ALA A 5 46.28 18.33 46.61
CA ALA A 5 46.19 17.30 45.60
C ALA A 5 45.75 17.94 44.27
N SER A 6 46.59 17.86 43.25
CA SER A 6 46.27 18.28 41.88
C SER A 6 45.28 17.28 41.24
N PRO A 7 44.25 17.74 40.53
CA PRO A 7 43.40 16.85 39.78
C PRO A 7 44.13 16.44 38.49
N HIS A 8 44.52 15.18 38.40
CA HIS A 8 44.96 14.60 37.12
C HIS A 8 43.73 14.43 36.23
N ALA A 9 43.67 15.28 35.23
CA ALA A 9 42.73 15.12 34.13
C ALA A 9 43.11 13.85 33.35
N PHE A 10 42.32 12.80 33.54
CA PHE A 10 42.33 11.63 32.64
C PHE A 10 41.56 11.96 31.36
N GLY A 11 42.18 12.78 30.50
CA GLY A 11 41.82 12.91 29.13
C GLY A 11 42.54 11.82 28.33
N GLN A 12 42.04 10.60 28.29
CA GLN A 12 42.56 9.62 27.37
C GLN A 12 42.17 10.05 25.95
N ALA A 13 43.15 10.44 25.15
CA ALA A 13 42.99 10.72 23.76
C ALA A 13 42.53 9.42 23.08
N ILE A 14 41.35 9.47 22.40
CA ILE A 14 40.85 8.36 21.60
C ILE A 14 41.91 8.02 20.55
N PRO A 15 42.37 6.75 20.43
CA PRO A 15 43.37 6.36 19.45
C PRO A 15 42.98 6.79 18.04
N GLN A 16 43.91 7.33 17.26
CA GLN A 16 43.68 7.79 15.88
C GLN A 16 43.02 6.72 15.00
N ALA A 17 43.33 5.44 15.22
CA ALA A 17 42.72 4.33 14.52
C ALA A 17 41.20 4.23 14.76
N LEU A 18 40.70 4.51 15.96
CA LEU A 18 39.27 4.54 16.26
C LEU A 18 38.59 5.78 15.67
N GLN A 19 39.29 6.91 15.58
CA GLN A 19 38.80 8.12 14.94
C GLN A 19 38.68 7.90 13.38
N GLN A 20 39.65 7.22 12.78
CA GLN A 20 39.60 6.86 11.35
C GLN A 20 38.50 5.85 11.05
N GLN A 21 38.26 4.85 11.91
CA GLN A 21 37.15 3.91 11.76
C GLN A 21 35.80 4.61 11.85
N GLY A 22 35.61 5.50 12.83
CA GLY A 22 34.39 6.28 12.97
C GLY A 22 34.12 7.20 11.79
N SER A 23 35.17 7.83 11.21
CA SER A 23 35.04 8.67 10.01
C SER A 23 34.70 7.84 8.76
N THR A 24 35.27 6.65 8.64
CA THR A 24 34.98 5.73 7.52
C THR A 24 33.54 5.20 7.59
N GLU A 25 33.08 4.80 8.77
CA GLU A 25 31.71 4.33 8.98
C GLU A 25 30.69 5.44 8.71
N ALA A 26 30.94 6.65 9.23
CA ALA A 26 30.10 7.82 8.97
C ALA A 26 30.02 8.14 7.47
N SER A 27 31.14 8.10 6.76
CA SER A 27 31.17 8.32 5.30
C SER A 27 30.42 7.25 4.53
N ILE A 28 30.54 5.98 4.92
CA ILE A 28 29.76 4.87 4.32
C ILE A 28 28.29 5.08 4.56
N LYS A 29 27.89 5.44 5.77
CA LYS A 29 26.51 5.70 6.14
C LYS A 29 25.94 6.88 5.34
N GLU A 30 26.68 7.96 5.22
CA GLU A 30 26.27 9.14 4.44
C GLU A 30 26.11 8.77 2.96
N LYS A 31 27.09 8.12 2.35
CA LYS A 31 27.02 7.66 0.96
C LYS A 31 25.83 6.73 0.71
N ARG A 32 25.57 5.78 1.62
CA ARG A 32 24.47 4.83 1.50
C ARG A 32 23.08 5.47 1.61
N ASN A 33 22.97 6.61 2.25
CA ASN A 33 21.70 7.32 2.46
C ASN A 33 21.51 8.53 1.55
N ALA A 34 22.56 9.04 0.90
CA ALA A 34 22.53 10.30 0.16
C ALA A 34 21.48 10.30 -0.97
N TRP A 35 21.29 9.17 -1.65
CA TRP A 35 20.36 9.03 -2.76
C TRP A 35 19.49 7.78 -2.62
N THR A 36 18.98 7.56 -1.42
CA THR A 36 18.07 6.45 -1.16
C THR A 36 16.64 6.96 -1.16
N VAL A 37 15.79 6.34 -1.98
CA VAL A 37 14.38 6.67 -2.13
C VAL A 37 13.54 5.48 -1.69
N GLY A 38 12.70 5.67 -0.68
CA GLY A 38 11.71 4.69 -0.24
C GLY A 38 10.41 4.81 -1.03
N VAL A 39 9.98 3.72 -1.65
CA VAL A 39 8.76 3.65 -2.45
C VAL A 39 7.72 2.79 -1.75
N ALA A 40 6.69 3.40 -1.18
CA ALA A 40 5.58 2.69 -0.58
C ALA A 40 4.76 2.00 -1.69
N GLY A 41 4.83 0.68 -1.73
CA GLY A 41 4.14 -0.17 -2.70
C GLY A 41 2.76 -0.58 -2.21
N GLY A 42 2.70 -1.62 -1.40
CA GLY A 42 1.45 -2.18 -0.91
C GLY A 42 1.66 -3.60 -0.41
N LEU A 43 0.59 -4.37 -0.39
CA LEU A 43 0.66 -5.78 -0.03
C LEU A 43 1.51 -6.56 -1.03
N MET A 44 2.25 -7.54 -0.55
CA MET A 44 3.15 -8.39 -1.36
C MET A 44 2.48 -9.00 -2.59
N SER A 45 1.19 -9.34 -2.52
CA SER A 45 0.41 -9.92 -3.62
C SER A 45 -0.34 -8.89 -4.46
N GLY A 46 -0.10 -7.60 -4.24
CA GLY A 46 -0.80 -6.50 -4.91
C GLY A 46 -0.01 -5.89 -6.06
N SER A 47 -0.70 -5.33 -7.04
CA SER A 47 -0.09 -4.65 -8.20
C SER A 47 0.84 -3.51 -7.80
N TYR A 48 0.54 -2.80 -6.73
CA TYR A 48 1.35 -1.65 -6.30
C TYR A 48 2.74 -2.07 -5.83
N MET A 49 2.85 -3.23 -5.15
CA MET A 49 4.15 -3.77 -4.78
C MET A 49 4.93 -4.21 -6.02
N THR A 50 4.26 -4.79 -7.00
CA THR A 50 4.87 -5.13 -8.29
C THR A 50 5.42 -3.88 -8.99
N PHE A 51 4.67 -2.79 -9.02
CA PHE A 51 5.15 -1.53 -9.60
C PHE A 51 6.35 -0.96 -8.84
N ALA A 52 6.33 -0.98 -7.51
CA ALA A 52 7.45 -0.50 -6.70
C ALA A 52 8.72 -1.34 -6.92
N ASP A 53 8.58 -2.66 -7.02
CA ASP A 53 9.67 -3.59 -7.31
C ASP A 53 10.25 -3.39 -8.73
N GLU A 54 9.40 -3.24 -9.74
CA GLU A 54 9.84 -2.97 -11.11
C GLU A 54 10.52 -1.59 -11.25
N LEU A 55 10.02 -0.58 -10.53
CA LEU A 55 10.70 0.73 -10.47
C LEU A 55 12.08 0.60 -9.81
N ALA A 56 12.19 -0.16 -8.73
CA ALA A 56 13.46 -0.42 -8.08
C ALA A 56 14.43 -1.11 -9.05
N LYS A 57 14.01 -2.16 -9.74
CA LYS A 57 14.85 -2.87 -10.72
C LYS A 57 15.32 -1.98 -11.88
N ALA A 58 14.46 -1.05 -12.31
CA ALA A 58 14.74 -0.17 -13.44
C ALA A 58 15.63 1.03 -13.08
N LEU A 59 15.54 1.54 -11.86
CA LEU A 59 16.12 2.83 -11.47
C LEU A 59 17.28 2.71 -10.48
N ASP A 60 17.36 1.63 -9.69
CA ASP A 60 18.44 1.41 -8.74
C ASP A 60 19.73 1.10 -9.50
N ASP A 61 20.73 1.97 -9.41
CA ASP A 61 22.07 1.77 -10.00
C ASP A 61 23.12 1.36 -8.93
N GLY A 62 22.70 1.25 -7.68
CA GLY A 62 23.50 0.83 -6.56
C GLY A 62 24.45 1.89 -5.99
N ASP A 63 24.85 2.88 -6.79
CA ASP A 63 25.86 3.89 -6.43
C ASP A 63 25.28 5.29 -6.27
N ASN A 64 24.53 5.78 -7.27
CA ASN A 64 23.99 7.15 -7.29
C ASN A 64 22.53 7.21 -6.90
N LEU A 65 21.75 6.17 -7.18
CA LEU A 65 20.34 6.08 -6.77
C LEU A 65 20.05 4.68 -6.24
N ARG A 66 19.54 4.65 -5.02
CA ARG A 66 19.02 3.44 -4.41
C ARG A 66 17.51 3.55 -4.27
N VAL A 67 16.78 2.59 -4.81
CA VAL A 67 15.32 2.53 -4.72
C VAL A 67 14.91 1.35 -3.87
N LEU A 68 14.24 1.63 -2.75
CA LEU A 68 13.80 0.62 -1.78
C LEU A 68 12.28 0.45 -1.84
N PRO A 69 11.78 -0.63 -2.43
CA PRO A 69 10.35 -0.93 -2.38
C PRO A 69 9.95 -1.36 -0.97
N LEU A 70 8.90 -0.73 -0.44
CA LEU A 70 8.42 -0.93 0.91
C LEU A 70 7.06 -1.63 0.90
N VAL A 71 6.95 -2.71 1.66
CA VAL A 71 5.69 -3.40 1.87
C VAL A 71 4.83 -2.59 2.84
N THR A 72 3.59 -2.31 2.45
CA THR A 72 2.62 -1.52 3.20
C THR A 72 1.24 -2.16 3.12
N TYR A 73 0.23 -1.53 3.70
CA TYR A 73 -1.17 -1.94 3.49
C TYR A 73 -1.77 -1.44 2.18
N GLY A 74 -1.14 -0.47 1.50
CA GLY A 74 -1.52 0.03 0.18
C GLY A 74 -2.20 1.39 0.23
N ALA A 75 -2.77 1.80 -0.87
CA ALA A 75 -3.49 3.03 -1.21
C ALA A 75 -3.52 4.16 -0.16
N ALA A 76 -4.46 4.09 0.80
CA ALA A 76 -4.61 5.13 1.83
C ALA A 76 -3.45 5.13 2.83
N SER A 77 -2.98 3.94 3.25
CA SER A 77 -1.81 3.83 4.13
C SER A 77 -0.56 4.41 3.49
N ASN A 78 -0.40 4.25 2.17
CA ASN A 78 0.74 4.80 1.43
C ASN A 78 0.80 6.33 1.49
N ILE A 79 -0.35 6.99 1.48
CA ILE A 79 -0.41 8.44 1.64
C ILE A 79 -0.12 8.86 3.10
N ASP A 80 -0.62 8.12 4.09
CA ASP A 80 -0.26 8.36 5.49
C ASP A 80 1.26 8.20 5.69
N ASP A 81 1.83 7.13 5.16
CA ASP A 81 3.27 6.87 5.25
C ASP A 81 4.09 7.95 4.52
N LEU A 82 3.67 8.37 3.33
CA LEU A 82 4.31 9.45 2.57
C LEU A 82 4.30 10.79 3.34
N LEU A 83 3.23 11.06 4.08
CA LEU A 83 3.08 12.31 4.83
C LEU A 83 3.84 12.33 6.14
N TYR A 84 4.00 11.19 6.81
CA TYR A 84 4.38 11.15 8.22
C TYR A 84 5.52 10.18 8.57
N LEU A 85 5.79 9.17 7.72
CA LEU A 85 6.82 8.18 7.99
C LEU A 85 8.16 8.60 7.35
N ARG A 86 9.23 8.58 8.12
CA ARG A 86 10.58 8.86 7.60
C ARG A 86 11.05 7.72 6.69
N GLY A 87 11.63 8.08 5.56
CA GLY A 87 12.17 7.12 4.59
C GLY A 87 11.12 6.62 3.59
N VAL A 88 9.95 7.24 3.55
CA VAL A 88 8.97 7.10 2.46
C VAL A 88 8.97 8.42 1.67
N ASP A 89 9.47 8.36 0.44
CA ASP A 89 9.65 9.53 -0.42
C ASP A 89 8.70 9.50 -1.61
N VAL A 90 8.29 8.30 -2.02
CA VAL A 90 7.35 8.05 -3.12
C VAL A 90 6.31 7.02 -2.68
N ALA A 91 5.09 7.14 -3.18
CA ALA A 91 4.00 6.24 -2.86
C ALA A 91 3.20 5.86 -4.10
N VAL A 92 2.89 4.58 -4.26
CA VAL A 92 1.91 4.12 -5.25
C VAL A 92 0.53 4.21 -4.61
N THR A 93 -0.37 4.95 -5.25
CA THR A 93 -1.73 5.15 -4.74
C THR A 93 -2.74 5.25 -5.90
N GLN A 94 -3.98 5.58 -5.59
CA GLN A 94 -5.09 5.72 -6.53
C GLN A 94 -5.83 7.05 -6.32
N SER A 95 -6.54 7.52 -7.34
CA SER A 95 -7.13 8.86 -7.33
C SER A 95 -8.22 9.07 -6.27
N ASP A 96 -9.05 8.08 -5.99
CA ASP A 96 -10.13 8.16 -5.00
C ASP A 96 -9.63 8.25 -3.54
N VAL A 97 -8.36 7.94 -3.29
CA VAL A 97 -7.73 8.19 -1.98
C VAL A 97 -7.72 9.67 -1.63
N PHE A 98 -7.52 10.55 -2.61
CA PHE A 98 -7.52 12.01 -2.37
C PHE A 98 -8.90 12.50 -1.93
N GLU A 99 -9.97 11.99 -2.52
CA GLU A 99 -11.35 12.26 -2.08
C GLU A 99 -11.61 11.74 -0.66
N TYR A 100 -11.13 10.53 -0.35
CA TYR A 100 -11.22 9.97 0.99
C TYR A 100 -10.51 10.85 2.02
N PHE A 101 -9.28 11.28 1.76
CA PHE A 101 -8.52 12.14 2.67
C PHE A 101 -9.19 13.49 2.87
N LYS A 102 -9.73 14.07 1.81
CA LYS A 102 -10.47 15.33 1.88
C LYS A 102 -11.77 15.20 2.68
N ASN A 103 -12.59 14.21 2.37
CA ASN A 103 -13.94 14.11 2.89
C ASN A 103 -14.00 13.46 4.27
N GLU A 104 -13.24 12.38 4.49
CA GLU A 104 -13.27 11.58 5.72
C GLU A 104 -12.18 12.00 6.72
N ARG A 105 -10.96 12.18 6.24
CA ARG A 105 -9.81 12.54 7.08
C ARG A 105 -9.67 14.06 7.31
N LYS A 106 -10.44 14.88 6.57
CA LYS A 106 -10.43 16.35 6.66
C LYS A 106 -9.06 16.99 6.38
N ILE A 107 -8.26 16.38 5.54
CA ILE A 107 -6.95 16.88 5.10
C ILE A 107 -7.14 17.63 3.78
N TRP A 108 -7.50 18.89 3.85
CA TRP A 108 -7.89 19.73 2.70
C TRP A 108 -6.73 20.18 1.80
N ASN A 109 -5.51 20.22 2.34
CA ASN A 109 -4.33 20.74 1.63
C ASN A 109 -3.42 19.64 1.09
N LEU A 110 -3.94 18.44 0.90
CA LEU A 110 -3.15 17.29 0.46
C LEU A 110 -2.45 17.55 -0.89
N GLN A 111 -3.14 18.21 -1.83
CA GLN A 111 -2.61 18.58 -3.15
C GLN A 111 -1.41 19.55 -3.10
N ASN A 112 -1.19 20.24 -1.99
CA ASN A 112 -0.04 21.11 -1.79
C ASN A 112 1.16 20.39 -1.15
N ARG A 113 0.94 19.15 -0.69
CA ARG A 113 1.93 18.35 0.04
C ARG A 113 2.38 17.13 -0.74
N VAL A 114 1.55 16.66 -1.68
CA VAL A 114 1.79 15.47 -2.49
C VAL A 114 1.70 15.85 -3.97
N HIS A 115 2.70 15.48 -4.74
CA HIS A 115 2.77 15.75 -6.17
C HIS A 115 2.74 14.46 -6.98
N TYR A 116 2.01 14.48 -8.09
CA TYR A 116 2.02 13.38 -9.05
C TYR A 116 3.34 13.34 -9.82
N ILE A 117 3.93 12.16 -9.91
CA ILE A 117 5.13 11.92 -10.70
C ILE A 117 4.75 11.29 -12.04
N ILE A 118 4.00 10.17 -12.00
CA ILE A 118 3.64 9.40 -13.19
C ILE A 118 2.32 8.68 -12.99
N ARG A 119 1.59 8.46 -14.09
CA ARG A 119 0.42 7.59 -14.12
C ARG A 119 0.85 6.16 -14.41
N LEU A 120 0.51 5.24 -13.51
CA LEU A 120 0.68 3.81 -13.68
C LEU A 120 -0.53 3.17 -14.39
N PRO A 121 -0.44 1.89 -14.81
CA PRO A 121 -1.57 1.17 -15.39
C PRO A 121 -2.81 1.21 -14.50
N VAL A 122 -3.98 1.30 -15.13
CA VAL A 122 -5.26 1.42 -14.44
C VAL A 122 -5.56 0.16 -13.64
N SER A 123 -6.00 0.35 -12.39
CA SER A 123 -6.55 -0.73 -11.58
C SER A 123 -8.03 -0.94 -11.91
N GLU A 124 -8.44 -2.18 -11.96
CA GLU A 124 -9.82 -2.58 -12.24
C GLU A 124 -10.45 -3.25 -11.02
N VAL A 125 -11.71 -2.93 -10.76
CA VAL A 125 -12.47 -3.57 -9.68
C VAL A 125 -13.09 -4.87 -10.20
N HIS A 126 -12.84 -5.94 -9.47
CA HIS A 126 -13.40 -7.25 -9.74
C HIS A 126 -14.16 -7.73 -8.49
N ILE A 127 -15.37 -8.21 -8.67
CA ILE A 127 -16.18 -8.82 -7.62
C ILE A 127 -16.35 -10.29 -7.96
N LEU A 128 -15.64 -11.16 -7.25
CA LEU A 128 -15.75 -12.60 -7.39
C LEU A 128 -16.77 -13.10 -6.36
N ALA A 129 -17.79 -13.83 -6.84
CA ALA A 129 -18.87 -14.33 -5.99
C ALA A 129 -19.19 -15.80 -6.27
N ARG A 130 -19.91 -16.45 -5.37
CA ARG A 130 -20.48 -17.76 -5.59
C ARG A 130 -21.55 -17.71 -6.69
N ARG A 131 -21.77 -18.79 -7.38
CA ARG A 131 -22.69 -18.88 -8.53
C ARG A 131 -24.16 -18.64 -8.18
N ASP A 132 -24.57 -18.81 -6.94
CA ASP A 132 -25.92 -18.50 -6.46
C ASP A 132 -26.18 -16.99 -6.34
N ILE A 133 -25.15 -16.17 -6.25
CA ILE A 133 -25.20 -14.70 -6.29
C ILE A 133 -25.11 -14.27 -7.76
N ARG A 134 -26.18 -13.75 -8.34
CA ARG A 134 -26.25 -13.46 -9.79
C ARG A 134 -25.93 -12.02 -10.14
N THR A 135 -26.28 -11.10 -9.26
CA THR A 135 -26.13 -9.65 -9.41
C THR A 135 -25.43 -9.06 -8.21
N ILE A 136 -24.92 -7.83 -8.35
CA ILE A 136 -24.32 -7.13 -7.22
C ILE A 136 -25.36 -6.79 -6.14
N GLU A 137 -26.62 -6.61 -6.51
CA GLU A 137 -27.75 -6.35 -5.62
C GLU A 137 -28.05 -7.55 -4.70
N ASP A 138 -27.79 -8.78 -5.16
CA ASP A 138 -27.96 -10.00 -4.37
C ASP A 138 -26.97 -10.08 -3.19
N LEU A 139 -25.95 -9.22 -3.19
CA LEU A 139 -25.01 -9.09 -2.09
C LEU A 139 -25.57 -8.31 -0.88
N ARG A 140 -26.75 -7.71 -0.98
CA ARG A 140 -27.37 -6.99 0.13
C ARG A 140 -27.50 -7.89 1.36
N GLY A 141 -26.95 -7.44 2.50
CA GLY A 141 -26.91 -8.20 3.75
C GLY A 141 -25.98 -9.41 3.76
N LYS A 142 -25.23 -9.63 2.68
CA LYS A 142 -24.27 -10.73 2.58
C LYS A 142 -22.90 -10.31 3.12
N LYS A 143 -22.09 -11.31 3.44
CA LYS A 143 -20.73 -11.11 3.95
C LYS A 143 -19.73 -11.00 2.79
N VAL A 144 -19.17 -9.79 2.61
CA VAL A 144 -18.28 -9.45 1.50
C VAL A 144 -16.90 -9.06 2.02
N SER A 145 -15.86 -9.68 1.50
CA SER A 145 -14.49 -9.29 1.81
C SER A 145 -14.01 -8.22 0.84
N PHE A 146 -13.51 -7.12 1.40
CA PHE A 146 -12.87 -6.03 0.66
C PHE A 146 -11.32 -6.06 0.76
N GLY A 147 -10.76 -7.16 1.25
CA GLY A 147 -9.33 -7.25 1.57
C GLY A 147 -8.98 -6.57 2.90
N PRO A 148 -7.70 -6.46 3.23
CA PRO A 148 -7.26 -5.81 4.45
C PRO A 148 -7.69 -4.35 4.55
N ALA A 149 -7.90 -3.86 5.76
CA ALA A 149 -8.18 -2.45 6.00
C ALA A 149 -7.02 -1.59 5.49
N GLY A 150 -7.33 -0.46 4.83
CA GLY A 150 -6.33 0.45 4.25
C GLY A 150 -5.86 0.06 2.84
N ALA A 151 -6.14 -1.15 2.37
CA ALA A 151 -5.86 -1.55 0.99
C ALA A 151 -6.77 -0.83 -0.02
N GLY A 152 -6.30 -0.67 -1.26
CA GLY A 152 -7.07 -0.03 -2.32
C GLY A 152 -8.43 -0.70 -2.57
N SER A 153 -8.49 -2.03 -2.53
CA SER A 153 -9.75 -2.78 -2.65
C SER A 153 -10.74 -2.44 -1.54
N SER A 154 -10.26 -2.24 -0.31
CA SER A 154 -11.11 -1.89 0.82
C SER A 154 -11.71 -0.50 0.66
N LEU A 155 -10.93 0.48 0.25
CA LEU A 155 -11.39 1.85 0.05
C LEU A 155 -12.36 1.94 -1.13
N THR A 156 -11.90 1.56 -2.33
CA THR A 156 -12.72 1.68 -3.56
C THR A 156 -13.94 0.80 -3.51
N GLY A 157 -13.81 -0.43 -3.01
CA GLY A 157 -14.94 -1.34 -2.88
C GLY A 157 -16.03 -0.78 -1.96
N THR A 158 -15.65 -0.26 -0.80
CA THR A 158 -16.58 0.39 0.12
C THR A 158 -17.30 1.56 -0.53
N LEU A 159 -16.57 2.44 -1.23
CA LEU A 159 -17.16 3.58 -1.94
C LEU A 159 -18.16 3.14 -3.03
N ILE A 160 -17.85 2.10 -3.81
CA ILE A 160 -18.75 1.55 -4.83
C ILE A 160 -20.04 1.07 -4.19
N PHE A 161 -19.96 0.22 -3.16
CA PHE A 161 -21.15 -0.31 -2.50
C PHE A 161 -22.01 0.78 -1.84
N GLN A 162 -21.39 1.78 -1.22
CA GLN A 162 -22.08 2.95 -0.69
C GLN A 162 -22.83 3.72 -1.78
N ARG A 163 -22.18 3.98 -2.93
CA ARG A 163 -22.80 4.70 -4.05
C ARG A 163 -23.93 3.93 -4.71
N LEU A 164 -23.85 2.61 -4.74
CA LEU A 164 -24.93 1.74 -5.22
C LEU A 164 -26.06 1.57 -4.19
N GLY A 165 -25.86 2.04 -2.94
CA GLY A 165 -26.84 1.87 -1.86
C GLY A 165 -26.98 0.41 -1.42
N ILE A 166 -25.94 -0.41 -1.60
CA ILE A 166 -25.93 -1.82 -1.23
C ILE A 166 -25.20 -1.97 0.11
N GLN A 167 -25.94 -2.27 1.15
CA GLN A 167 -25.37 -2.56 2.47
C GLN A 167 -24.98 -4.02 2.57
N VAL A 168 -23.73 -4.29 3.01
CA VAL A 168 -23.16 -5.62 3.18
C VAL A 168 -22.52 -5.76 4.56
N GLU A 169 -22.35 -6.98 5.04
CA GLU A 169 -21.48 -7.27 6.17
C GLU A 169 -20.01 -7.24 5.67
N GLN A 170 -19.31 -6.17 6.00
CA GLN A 170 -17.94 -5.98 5.55
C GLN A 170 -16.98 -6.85 6.35
N ALA A 171 -16.18 -7.66 5.65
CA ALA A 171 -15.11 -8.47 6.21
C ALA A 171 -13.74 -7.96 5.70
N ASN A 172 -12.80 -7.75 6.62
CA ASN A 172 -11.42 -7.37 6.30
C ASN A 172 -10.53 -8.62 6.36
N ILE A 173 -10.57 -9.41 5.30
CA ILE A 173 -9.86 -10.69 5.22
C ILE A 173 -8.62 -10.51 4.35
N ASP A 174 -7.50 -11.04 4.82
CA ASP A 174 -6.28 -11.06 4.03
C ASP A 174 -6.51 -11.73 2.67
N THR A 175 -5.91 -11.17 1.64
CA THR A 175 -6.07 -11.62 0.26
C THR A 175 -5.71 -13.10 0.06
N SER A 176 -4.71 -13.59 0.78
CA SER A 176 -4.26 -14.98 0.71
C SER A 176 -5.33 -15.97 1.19
N GLN A 177 -6.17 -15.56 2.13
CA GLN A 177 -7.25 -16.36 2.71
C GLN A 177 -8.60 -16.16 2.00
N GLY A 178 -8.77 -15.03 1.31
CA GLY A 178 -10.05 -14.62 0.73
C GLY A 178 -10.67 -15.66 -0.20
N LEU A 179 -9.87 -16.24 -1.12
CA LEU A 179 -10.37 -17.27 -2.04
C LEU A 179 -10.80 -18.56 -1.33
N ALA A 180 -10.03 -19.01 -0.33
CA ALA A 180 -10.36 -20.19 0.45
C ALA A 180 -11.68 -19.99 1.21
N LYS A 181 -11.86 -18.84 1.85
CA LYS A 181 -13.08 -18.48 2.59
C LYS A 181 -14.31 -18.29 1.68
N LEU A 182 -14.10 -17.78 0.45
CA LEU A 182 -15.18 -17.71 -0.54
C LEU A 182 -15.60 -19.11 -0.99
N ARG A 183 -14.65 -20.02 -1.22
CA ARG A 183 -14.94 -21.41 -1.61
C ARG A 183 -15.61 -22.22 -0.48
N SER A 184 -15.24 -21.97 0.76
CA SER A 184 -15.87 -22.63 1.92
C SER A 184 -17.26 -22.06 2.25
N GLY A 185 -17.65 -20.93 1.67
CA GLY A 185 -18.91 -20.25 1.99
C GLY A 185 -18.87 -19.42 3.27
N GLU A 186 -17.69 -19.18 3.84
CA GLU A 186 -17.52 -18.28 5.00
C GLU A 186 -17.77 -16.81 4.63
N ILE A 187 -17.53 -16.46 3.35
CA ILE A 187 -17.93 -15.20 2.71
C ILE A 187 -18.69 -15.47 1.42
N ASP A 188 -19.49 -14.51 1.01
CA ASP A 188 -20.34 -14.61 -0.18
C ASP A 188 -19.68 -14.02 -1.43
N ALA A 189 -18.81 -13.02 -1.25
CA ALA A 189 -18.04 -12.41 -2.34
C ALA A 189 -16.70 -11.87 -1.85
N LEU A 190 -15.79 -11.67 -2.81
CA LEU A 190 -14.47 -11.08 -2.64
C LEU A 190 -14.27 -9.95 -3.64
N VAL A 191 -14.05 -8.74 -3.14
CA VAL A 191 -13.72 -7.57 -3.96
C VAL A 191 -12.21 -7.44 -4.10
N ARG A 192 -11.75 -7.25 -5.33
CA ARG A 192 -10.34 -7.03 -5.67
C ARG A 192 -10.20 -5.81 -6.57
N LEU A 193 -9.29 -4.91 -6.20
CA LEU A 193 -8.83 -3.82 -7.05
C LEU A 193 -7.40 -4.14 -7.47
N VAL A 194 -7.20 -4.41 -8.74
CA VAL A 194 -5.91 -4.87 -9.29
C VAL A 194 -5.71 -4.40 -10.72
N SER A 195 -4.45 -4.21 -11.11
CA SER A 195 -4.07 -3.92 -12.49
C SER A 195 -3.76 -5.23 -13.24
N LYS A 196 -4.01 -5.24 -14.55
CA LYS A 196 -3.62 -6.36 -15.43
C LYS A 196 -2.13 -6.26 -15.80
N PRO A 197 -1.46 -7.41 -16.04
CA PRO A 197 -1.93 -8.80 -15.86
C PRO A 197 -1.95 -9.20 -14.38
N ILE A 198 -2.86 -10.11 -14.03
CA ILE A 198 -2.96 -10.64 -12.66
C ILE A 198 -3.15 -12.16 -12.65
N ASP A 199 -2.28 -12.85 -11.93
CA ASP A 199 -2.30 -14.30 -11.79
C ASP A 199 -3.40 -14.83 -10.87
N PHE A 200 -4.02 -13.94 -10.07
CA PHE A 200 -5.04 -14.35 -9.09
C PHE A 200 -6.19 -15.13 -9.75
N PHE A 201 -6.72 -14.63 -10.86
CA PHE A 201 -7.87 -15.24 -11.51
C PHE A 201 -7.50 -16.54 -12.26
N SER A 202 -6.27 -16.66 -12.76
CA SER A 202 -5.79 -17.88 -13.40
C SER A 202 -5.66 -19.06 -12.45
N LYS A 203 -5.53 -18.79 -11.16
CA LYS A 203 -5.44 -19.79 -10.08
C LYS A 203 -6.80 -20.28 -9.58
N ILE A 204 -7.91 -19.72 -10.09
CA ILE A 204 -9.25 -20.14 -9.73
C ILE A 204 -9.60 -21.40 -10.57
N PRO A 205 -9.85 -22.56 -9.95
CA PRO A 205 -10.26 -23.75 -10.69
C PRO A 205 -11.58 -23.52 -11.43
N ALA A 206 -11.71 -24.09 -12.62
CA ALA A 206 -12.93 -23.94 -13.43
C ALA A 206 -14.19 -24.51 -12.76
N ASP A 207 -14.02 -25.47 -11.87
CA ASP A 207 -15.06 -26.12 -11.07
C ASP A 207 -15.32 -25.45 -9.70
N ALA A 208 -14.67 -24.32 -9.42
CA ALA A 208 -14.78 -23.62 -8.13
C ALA A 208 -16.17 -23.08 -7.81
N ASN A 209 -17.13 -23.21 -8.72
CA ASN A 209 -18.49 -22.68 -8.59
C ASN A 209 -18.55 -21.18 -8.25
N LEU A 210 -17.60 -20.42 -8.85
CA LEU A 210 -17.44 -18.98 -8.70
C LEU A 210 -17.60 -18.28 -10.04
N HIS A 211 -17.93 -17.01 -10.02
CA HIS A 211 -17.96 -16.13 -11.19
C HIS A 211 -17.73 -14.66 -10.83
N LEU A 212 -17.42 -13.85 -11.83
CA LEU A 212 -17.34 -12.40 -11.68
C LEU A 212 -18.73 -11.78 -11.82
N LEU A 213 -19.06 -10.85 -10.93
CA LEU A 213 -20.26 -10.04 -11.03
C LEU A 213 -19.99 -8.78 -11.86
N SER A 214 -20.96 -8.39 -12.67
CA SER A 214 -20.95 -7.10 -13.34
C SER A 214 -21.33 -5.98 -12.38
N ILE A 215 -20.61 -4.87 -12.48
CA ILE A 215 -20.96 -3.65 -11.77
C ILE A 215 -21.81 -2.80 -12.72
N PRO A 216 -23.05 -2.42 -12.36
CA PRO A 216 -23.88 -1.59 -13.23
C PRO A 216 -23.24 -0.21 -13.40
N PHE A 217 -22.98 0.14 -14.67
CA PHE A 217 -22.40 1.44 -15.01
C PHE A 217 -23.52 2.40 -15.40
N SER A 218 -23.71 3.45 -14.63
CA SER A 218 -24.63 4.53 -14.96
C SER A 218 -23.87 5.85 -15.13
N LYS A 219 -24.46 6.79 -15.87
CA LYS A 219 -23.87 8.14 -16.02
C LYS A 219 -23.66 8.80 -14.65
N LYS A 220 -24.61 8.66 -13.73
CA LYS A 220 -24.51 9.14 -12.35
C LYS A 220 -23.31 8.52 -11.61
N PHE A 221 -22.97 7.27 -11.92
CA PHE A 221 -21.80 6.59 -11.33
C PHE A 221 -20.49 7.10 -11.95
N ALA A 222 -20.48 7.38 -13.27
CA ALA A 222 -19.34 7.93 -13.98
C ALA A 222 -18.96 9.35 -13.53
N ASP A 223 -19.91 10.16 -13.13
CA ASP A 223 -19.67 11.54 -12.70
C ASP A 223 -18.85 11.64 -11.40
N TYR A 224 -18.53 10.51 -10.76
CA TYR A 224 -17.69 10.43 -9.55
C TYR A 224 -16.24 9.96 -9.83
N TYR A 225 -15.91 9.58 -11.05
CA TYR A 225 -14.59 9.12 -11.50
C TYR A 225 -14.13 9.91 -12.73
#